data_fa9e128ecd225e186bd50fd0d27c4bf5
#
_entry.id   fa9e128ecd225e186bd50fd0d27c4bf5
#
_cell.length_a   1.000
_cell.length_b   1.000
_cell.length_c   1.000
_cell.angle_alpha   90.00
_cell.angle_beta   90.00
_cell.angle_gamma   90.00
#
_symmetry.space_group_name_H-M   'P 1'
#
loop_
_entity.id
_entity.type
_entity.pdbx_description
1 polymer ?
#
loop_
_entity_poly.entity_id
_entity_poly.type
_entity_poly.pdbx_seq_one_letter_code
_entity_poly.pdbx_strand_id
1 'polypeptide(L)'
;MKLTIGYVGLSHLGINYAIASAIKGFNVVCYDDDKNIISSLKKKKIPFYEKDTEKNLKKKFKQFKFTNKINDLKNCDLVFISRDVPTDSNGKSNLLEIKKLIKKIVKIIKTECNLIILCQVPPGFTRSIKWPSNRLFYQVETLIFSNALERALFPERIIIGKSLNKMNKKYNFFLKKFKCPILEMNYESAELAKISINIFLISSVTSTNILSEISENIGANWLDISNALKLDKRIGKYAYLKPGLGISGGNLERDLETFRNFLKFNKIYENYSKNIKKISNYRKDWIYIQFKKIIKDFKSIKKIGILGLAYKENTNSIKNSPSIFFIKKISFNNKFKVNAFDPKIKKLLKHKNINICKNSNDLMKNCEILVVATPWKIFKKINLNKFTNIKDVINQYNLTNFSINRKKKKHIGMGN
;
A
#
# COMPACT_ATOMS: atom_id res chain seq x y z
N MET A 1 -9.22 18.64 28.57
CA MET A 1 -8.26 19.50 27.83
C MET A 1 -8.78 19.58 26.39
N LYS A 2 -8.99 20.78 25.86
CA LYS A 2 -9.42 20.99 24.46
C LYS A 2 -8.16 21.28 23.66
N LEU A 3 -7.76 20.35 22.79
CA LEU A 3 -6.55 20.49 21.98
C LEU A 3 -6.91 20.77 20.52
N THR A 4 -6.08 21.57 19.85
CA THR A 4 -6.12 21.77 18.41
C THR A 4 -4.96 21.05 17.74
N ILE A 5 -5.27 20.16 16.79
CA ILE A 5 -4.30 19.27 16.14
C ILE A 5 -4.08 19.75 14.70
N GLY A 6 -2.84 20.04 14.33
CA GLY A 6 -2.46 20.37 12.97
C GLY A 6 -1.97 19.12 12.20
N TYR A 7 -2.46 18.92 10.97
CA TYR A 7 -1.90 17.94 10.03
C TYR A 7 -1.33 18.68 8.82
N VAL A 8 -0.06 18.41 8.53
CA VAL A 8 0.71 19.05 7.46
C VAL A 8 1.06 18.04 6.39
N GLY A 9 0.49 18.22 5.21
CA GLY A 9 0.52 17.26 4.11
C GLY A 9 -0.70 16.33 4.16
N LEU A 10 -1.64 16.59 3.26
CA LEU A 10 -2.94 15.91 3.21
C LEU A 10 -2.93 14.78 2.18
N SER A 11 -1.91 13.91 2.32
CA SER A 11 -1.85 12.63 1.63
C SER A 11 -2.86 11.64 2.21
N HIS A 12 -2.85 10.41 1.71
CA HIS A 12 -3.64 9.31 2.28
C HIS A 12 -3.42 9.17 3.80
N LEU A 13 -2.17 9.30 4.23
CA LEU A 13 -1.78 9.27 5.65
C LEU A 13 -2.41 10.42 6.43
N GLY A 14 -2.17 11.66 6.01
CA GLY A 14 -2.61 12.85 6.71
C GLY A 14 -4.13 12.96 6.84
N ILE A 15 -4.86 12.65 5.78
CA ILE A 15 -6.32 12.72 5.77
C ILE A 15 -6.94 11.69 6.73
N ASN A 16 -6.48 10.42 6.72
CA ASN A 16 -7.04 9.39 7.59
C ASN A 16 -6.76 9.67 9.07
N TYR A 17 -5.55 10.11 9.45
CA TYR A 17 -5.25 10.49 10.82
C TYR A 17 -5.98 11.76 11.26
N ALA A 18 -6.16 12.74 10.37
CA ALA A 18 -6.95 13.94 10.65
C ALA A 18 -8.40 13.59 10.96
N ILE A 19 -9.01 12.71 10.17
CA ILE A 19 -10.40 12.25 10.39
C ILE A 19 -10.49 11.43 11.67
N ALA A 20 -9.54 10.55 11.94
CA ALA A 20 -9.49 9.79 13.20
C ALA A 20 -9.42 10.74 14.41
N SER A 21 -8.60 11.78 14.36
CA SER A 21 -8.51 12.79 15.42
C SER A 21 -9.82 13.56 15.65
N ALA A 22 -10.52 13.93 14.56
CA ALA A 22 -11.83 14.58 14.66
C ALA A 22 -12.89 13.64 15.26
N ILE A 23 -12.88 12.36 14.92
CA ILE A 23 -13.77 11.35 15.53
C ILE A 23 -13.47 11.18 17.02
N LYS A 24 -12.21 11.26 17.45
CA LYS A 24 -11.79 11.23 18.86
C LYS A 24 -12.10 12.52 19.62
N GLY A 25 -12.69 13.53 18.96
CA GLY A 25 -13.21 14.75 19.59
C GLY A 25 -12.27 15.95 19.56
N PHE A 26 -11.24 15.94 18.74
CA PHE A 26 -10.30 17.07 18.60
C PHE A 26 -10.74 18.04 17.49
N ASN A 27 -10.38 19.31 17.64
CA ASN A 27 -10.39 20.26 16.54
C ASN A 27 -9.16 20.05 15.67
N VAL A 28 -9.33 20.09 14.35
CA VAL A 28 -8.28 19.72 13.40
C VAL A 28 -8.04 20.82 12.38
N VAL A 29 -6.80 21.28 12.26
CA VAL A 29 -6.33 22.15 11.20
C VAL A 29 -5.58 21.32 10.17
N CYS A 30 -6.11 21.28 8.95
CA CYS A 30 -5.56 20.51 7.84
C CYS A 30 -4.89 21.45 6.85
N TYR A 31 -3.57 21.42 6.79
CA TYR A 31 -2.77 22.26 5.90
C TYR A 31 -2.16 21.46 4.74
N ASP A 32 -2.33 21.97 3.54
CA ASP A 32 -1.56 21.56 2.38
C ASP A 32 -1.29 22.77 1.46
N ASP A 33 -0.14 22.79 0.78
CA ASP A 33 0.20 23.80 -0.22
C ASP A 33 -0.54 23.58 -1.56
N ASP A 34 -1.05 22.37 -1.82
CA ASP A 34 -1.90 22.06 -2.97
C ASP A 34 -3.32 22.58 -2.78
N LYS A 35 -3.65 23.67 -3.50
CA LYS A 35 -4.97 24.31 -3.48
C LYS A 35 -6.08 23.36 -3.97
N ASN A 36 -5.78 22.39 -4.84
CA ASN A 36 -6.77 21.45 -5.36
C ASN A 36 -7.20 20.46 -4.29
N ILE A 37 -6.27 19.96 -3.48
CA ILE A 37 -6.55 19.10 -2.33
C ILE A 37 -7.44 19.84 -1.34
N ILE A 38 -7.07 21.07 -0.97
CA ILE A 38 -7.86 21.91 -0.05
C ILE A 38 -9.26 22.18 -0.59
N SER A 39 -9.38 22.53 -1.87
CA SER A 39 -10.68 22.76 -2.52
C SER A 39 -11.56 21.50 -2.50
N SER A 40 -10.99 20.33 -2.80
CA SER A 40 -11.71 19.06 -2.76
C SER A 40 -12.24 18.75 -1.36
N LEU A 41 -11.39 18.89 -0.33
CA LEU A 41 -11.74 18.61 1.05
C LEU A 41 -12.81 19.60 1.60
N LYS A 42 -12.75 20.89 1.22
CA LYS A 42 -13.81 21.87 1.51
C LYS A 42 -15.14 21.48 0.90
N LYS A 43 -15.15 20.82 -0.26
CA LYS A 43 -16.33 20.22 -0.90
C LYS A 43 -16.70 18.85 -0.32
N LYS A 44 -16.09 18.44 0.80
CA LYS A 44 -16.30 17.16 1.49
C LYS A 44 -15.97 15.94 0.61
N LYS A 45 -15.05 16.08 -0.35
CA LYS A 45 -14.56 15.02 -1.23
C LYS A 45 -13.10 14.70 -0.91
N ILE A 46 -12.75 13.41 -0.84
CA ILE A 46 -11.37 12.96 -0.67
C ILE A 46 -10.75 12.62 -2.02
N PRO A 47 -9.42 12.87 -2.23
CA PRO A 47 -8.77 12.68 -3.53
C PRO A 47 -8.40 11.23 -3.85
N PHE A 48 -8.78 10.27 -3.01
CA PHE A 48 -8.48 8.84 -3.18
C PHE A 48 -9.67 7.98 -2.72
N TYR A 49 -9.62 6.69 -3.05
CA TYR A 49 -10.60 5.74 -2.54
C TYR A 49 -10.14 5.12 -1.22
N GLU A 50 -10.93 5.31 -0.16
CA GLU A 50 -10.75 4.64 1.13
C GLU A 50 -12.12 4.45 1.78
N LYS A 51 -12.35 3.25 2.33
CA LYS A 51 -13.64 2.89 2.92
C LYS A 51 -13.99 3.82 4.07
N ASP A 52 -15.25 4.26 4.12
CA ASP A 52 -15.86 5.10 5.18
C ASP A 52 -15.20 6.46 5.43
N THR A 53 -14.07 6.79 4.80
CA THR A 53 -13.32 8.02 5.06
C THR A 53 -14.12 9.26 4.67
N GLU A 54 -14.74 9.29 3.47
CA GLU A 54 -15.54 10.42 3.03
C GLU A 54 -16.83 10.60 3.87
N LYS A 55 -17.47 9.49 4.25
CA LYS A 55 -18.65 9.49 5.15
C LYS A 55 -18.32 10.14 6.49
N ASN A 56 -17.20 9.77 7.09
CA ASN A 56 -16.77 10.30 8.37
C ASN A 56 -16.30 11.76 8.28
N LEU A 57 -15.65 12.15 7.19
CA LEU A 57 -15.33 13.55 6.90
C LEU A 57 -16.60 14.42 6.90
N LYS A 58 -17.66 13.98 6.19
CA LYS A 58 -18.97 14.68 6.17
C LYS A 58 -19.60 14.79 7.56
N LYS A 59 -19.58 13.71 8.35
CA LYS A 59 -20.14 13.66 9.70
C LYS A 59 -19.44 14.60 10.69
N LYS A 60 -18.11 14.73 10.58
CA LYS A 60 -17.29 15.52 11.50
C LYS A 60 -16.83 16.87 10.93
N PHE A 61 -17.44 17.31 9.84
CA PHE A 61 -16.96 18.46 9.06
C PHE A 61 -16.74 19.75 9.87
N LYS A 62 -17.60 20.02 10.85
CA LYS A 62 -17.51 21.21 11.73
C LYS A 62 -16.23 21.27 12.58
N GLN A 63 -15.52 20.14 12.76
CA GLN A 63 -14.27 20.06 13.52
C GLN A 63 -13.03 20.40 12.69
N PHE A 64 -13.18 20.58 11.37
CA PHE A 64 -12.05 20.79 10.47
C PHE A 64 -11.94 22.24 10.03
N LYS A 65 -10.69 22.72 9.99
CA LYS A 65 -10.26 23.89 9.23
C LYS A 65 -9.32 23.45 8.12
N PHE A 66 -9.77 23.47 6.86
CA PHE A 66 -8.95 23.19 5.68
C PHE A 66 -8.34 24.48 5.14
N THR A 67 -7.01 24.53 5.03
CA THR A 67 -6.29 25.74 4.69
C THR A 67 -5.02 25.50 3.89
N ASN A 68 -4.69 26.45 3.01
CA ASN A 68 -3.37 26.55 2.38
C ASN A 68 -2.54 27.71 2.98
N LYS A 69 -3.02 28.34 4.07
CA LYS A 69 -2.30 29.40 4.79
C LYS A 69 -1.56 28.78 5.96
N ILE A 70 -0.23 28.71 5.89
CA ILE A 70 0.63 28.07 6.89
C ILE A 70 0.48 28.68 8.30
N ASN A 71 0.16 29.99 8.39
CA ASN A 71 -0.04 30.72 9.64
C ASN A 71 -1.22 30.18 10.46
N ASP A 72 -2.15 29.47 9.84
CA ASP A 72 -3.28 28.84 10.56
C ASP A 72 -2.83 27.73 11.52
N LEU A 73 -1.57 27.24 11.39
CA LEU A 73 -0.96 26.24 12.28
C LEU A 73 -0.39 26.86 13.55
N LYS A 74 -0.24 28.19 13.63
CA LYS A 74 0.46 28.90 14.73
C LYS A 74 -0.06 28.53 16.12
N ASN A 75 -1.35 28.31 16.27
CA ASN A 75 -2.00 28.04 17.55
C ASN A 75 -2.34 26.55 17.77
N CYS A 76 -1.79 25.63 16.97
CA CYS A 76 -1.96 24.21 17.22
C CYS A 76 -1.14 23.75 18.43
N ASP A 77 -1.71 22.85 19.21
CA ASP A 77 -1.03 22.21 20.36
C ASP A 77 -0.11 21.09 19.93
N LEU A 78 -0.51 20.36 18.90
CA LEU A 78 0.25 19.30 18.23
C LEU A 78 0.24 19.54 16.72
N VAL A 79 1.38 19.36 16.07
CA VAL A 79 1.49 19.42 14.61
C VAL A 79 2.15 18.14 14.10
N PHE A 80 1.41 17.41 13.25
CA PHE A 80 1.87 16.18 12.61
C PHE A 80 2.36 16.47 11.20
N ILE A 81 3.60 16.10 10.89
CA ILE A 81 4.12 16.09 9.53
C ILE A 81 3.72 14.77 8.88
N SER A 82 2.72 14.82 8.02
CA SER A 82 2.03 13.66 7.46
C SER A 82 2.08 13.59 5.92
N ARG A 83 2.93 14.37 5.28
CA ARG A 83 3.14 14.33 3.84
C ARG A 83 3.88 13.04 3.46
N ASP A 84 3.42 12.36 2.42
CA ASP A 84 4.14 11.21 1.86
C ASP A 84 5.52 11.64 1.35
N VAL A 85 6.52 10.80 1.64
CA VAL A 85 7.88 11.00 1.13
C VAL A 85 7.94 10.50 -0.31
N PRO A 86 8.23 11.37 -1.29
CA PRO A 86 8.37 10.94 -2.68
C PRO A 86 9.49 9.91 -2.84
N THR A 87 9.26 8.93 -3.70
CA THR A 87 10.25 7.91 -4.06
C THR A 87 10.44 7.88 -5.57
N ASP A 88 11.68 7.71 -6.02
CA ASP A 88 12.00 7.50 -7.42
C ASP A 88 11.59 6.10 -7.91
N SER A 89 11.86 5.79 -9.18
CA SER A 89 11.58 4.49 -9.79
C SER A 89 12.36 3.32 -9.15
N ASN A 90 13.45 3.61 -8.44
CA ASN A 90 14.27 2.64 -7.74
C ASN A 90 13.87 2.45 -6.26
N GLY A 91 12.89 3.23 -5.78
CA GLY A 91 12.44 3.20 -4.39
C GLY A 91 13.24 4.10 -3.45
N LYS A 92 14.17 4.94 -3.96
CA LYS A 92 14.95 5.87 -3.12
C LYS A 92 14.10 7.06 -2.70
N SER A 93 14.07 7.34 -1.40
CA SER A 93 13.31 8.44 -0.82
C SER A 93 13.95 9.81 -1.08
N ASN A 94 13.14 10.79 -1.50
CA ASN A 94 13.55 12.18 -1.59
C ASN A 94 13.13 12.93 -0.32
N LEU A 95 14.07 13.14 0.59
CA LEU A 95 13.85 13.81 1.88
C LEU A 95 13.95 15.34 1.80
N LEU A 96 14.38 15.92 0.67
CA LEU A 96 14.60 17.36 0.55
C LEU A 96 13.31 18.15 0.73
N GLU A 97 12.22 17.71 0.13
CA GLU A 97 10.91 18.36 0.24
C GLU A 97 10.39 18.35 1.68
N ILE A 98 10.52 17.20 2.36
CA ILE A 98 10.11 17.09 3.77
C ILE A 98 10.96 17.98 4.67
N LYS A 99 12.28 18.02 4.46
CA LYS A 99 13.18 18.92 5.21
C LYS A 99 12.81 20.40 4.98
N LYS A 100 12.53 20.81 3.74
CA LYS A 100 12.08 22.17 3.41
C LYS A 100 10.74 22.50 4.08
N LEU A 101 9.79 21.56 4.07
CA LEU A 101 8.49 21.73 4.70
C LEU A 101 8.64 21.91 6.22
N ILE A 102 9.39 21.02 6.89
CA ILE A 102 9.66 21.13 8.34
C ILE A 102 10.29 22.47 8.68
N LYS A 103 11.32 22.92 7.92
CA LYS A 103 11.96 24.23 8.12
C LYS A 103 10.97 25.40 8.04
N LYS A 104 9.94 25.33 7.18
CA LYS A 104 8.87 26.34 7.11
C LYS A 104 7.97 26.26 8.36
N ILE A 105 7.57 25.06 8.76
CA ILE A 105 6.63 24.82 9.87
C ILE A 105 7.22 25.30 11.21
N VAL A 106 8.45 24.96 11.50
CA VAL A 106 9.11 25.34 12.78
C VAL A 106 9.30 26.85 12.95
N LYS A 107 9.24 27.63 11.87
CA LYS A 107 9.25 29.10 11.94
C LYS A 107 7.90 29.70 12.31
N ILE A 108 6.82 28.95 12.19
CA ILE A 108 5.43 29.43 12.33
C ILE A 108 4.80 28.96 13.63
N ILE A 109 4.99 27.68 13.97
CA ILE A 109 4.41 27.10 15.18
C ILE A 109 5.14 27.63 16.43
N LYS A 110 4.39 27.76 17.53
CA LYS A 110 4.96 28.20 18.82
C LYS A 110 5.89 27.12 19.38
N THR A 111 6.92 27.52 20.13
CA THR A 111 7.88 26.60 20.77
C THR A 111 7.20 25.62 21.75
N GLU A 112 6.02 25.97 22.27
CA GLU A 112 5.16 25.11 23.11
C GLU A 112 4.44 24.02 22.35
N CYS A 113 4.38 24.09 21.03
CA CYS A 113 3.75 23.08 20.19
C CYS A 113 4.57 21.78 20.18
N ASN A 114 3.89 20.65 20.24
CA ASN A 114 4.54 19.37 20.00
C ASN A 114 4.60 19.11 18.51
N LEU A 115 5.78 18.89 17.96
CA LEU A 115 6.03 18.53 16.57
C LEU A 115 6.20 17.02 16.46
N ILE A 116 5.35 16.38 15.68
CA ILE A 116 5.34 14.93 15.50
C ILE A 116 5.65 14.61 14.04
N ILE A 117 6.70 13.85 13.81
CA ILE A 117 7.01 13.30 12.49
C ILE A 117 6.22 12.00 12.33
N LEU A 118 5.24 12.01 11.43
CA LEU A 118 4.37 10.87 11.15
C LEU A 118 4.71 10.22 9.80
N CYS A 119 5.33 10.97 8.90
CA CYS A 119 5.80 10.43 7.62
C CYS A 119 6.95 9.46 7.82
N GLN A 120 7.08 8.50 6.89
CA GLN A 120 8.14 7.52 6.97
C GLN A 120 9.49 8.12 6.59
N VAL A 121 10.44 8.06 7.52
CA VAL A 121 11.79 8.60 7.38
C VAL A 121 12.83 7.57 7.83
N PRO A 122 14.09 7.65 7.36
CA PRO A 122 15.15 6.75 7.79
C PRO A 122 15.61 7.06 9.23
N PRO A 123 16.16 6.07 9.95
CA PRO A 123 16.77 6.27 11.26
C PRO A 123 17.76 7.44 11.33
N GLY A 124 17.63 8.25 12.38
CA GLY A 124 18.41 9.46 12.61
C GLY A 124 17.81 10.74 12.00
N PHE A 125 16.76 10.63 11.19
CA PHE A 125 16.14 11.81 10.57
C PHE A 125 15.49 12.72 11.61
N THR A 126 14.67 12.19 12.52
CA THR A 126 13.96 13.00 13.52
C THR A 126 14.95 13.72 14.43
N ARG A 127 16.03 13.07 14.87
CA ARG A 127 17.07 13.69 15.68
C ARG A 127 17.74 14.89 15.01
N SER A 128 17.81 14.91 13.68
CA SER A 128 18.41 16.02 12.92
C SER A 128 17.55 17.29 12.88
N ILE A 129 16.32 17.24 13.38
CA ILE A 129 15.38 18.37 13.36
C ILE A 129 15.67 19.28 14.54
N LYS A 130 15.88 20.58 14.27
CA LYS A 130 16.05 21.61 15.30
C LYS A 130 14.70 21.99 15.89
N TRP A 131 14.30 21.33 16.96
CA TRP A 131 13.11 21.57 17.78
C TRP A 131 13.36 21.16 19.21
N PRO A 132 12.70 21.77 20.25
CA PRO A 132 12.91 21.34 21.64
C PRO A 132 12.68 19.84 21.82
N SER A 133 13.68 19.14 22.36
CA SER A 133 13.71 17.66 22.42
C SER A 133 12.57 17.05 23.24
N ASN A 134 12.03 17.79 24.21
CA ASN A 134 10.86 17.39 25.00
C ASN A 134 9.52 17.62 24.28
N ARG A 135 9.55 18.13 23.04
CA ARG A 135 8.38 18.45 22.20
C ARG A 135 8.54 17.96 20.76
N LEU A 136 9.60 17.22 20.50
CA LEU A 136 9.82 16.54 19.22
C LEU A 136 9.56 15.06 19.40
N PHE A 137 8.78 14.48 18.49
CA PHE A 137 8.40 13.07 18.51
C PHE A 137 8.41 12.49 17.10
N TYR A 138 8.66 11.20 17.03
CA TYR A 138 8.36 10.37 15.86
C TYR A 138 7.21 9.45 16.22
N GLN A 139 6.19 9.34 15.39
CA GLN A 139 5.12 8.36 15.54
C GLN A 139 5.11 7.40 14.37
N VAL A 140 5.23 6.10 14.65
CA VAL A 140 5.18 5.07 13.62
C VAL A 140 3.76 4.97 13.05
N GLU A 141 3.63 5.18 11.74
CA GLU A 141 2.38 4.93 11.04
C GLU A 141 2.26 3.45 10.67
N THR A 142 1.05 2.90 10.74
CA THR A 142 0.75 1.49 10.45
C THR A 142 -0.50 1.33 9.58
N LEU A 143 -0.83 2.33 8.77
CA LEU A 143 -2.00 2.30 7.92
C LEU A 143 -1.86 1.26 6.80
N ILE A 144 -2.98 0.64 6.45
CA ILE A 144 -3.09 -0.28 5.33
C ILE A 144 -4.18 0.25 4.40
N PHE A 145 -3.88 0.45 3.11
CA PHE A 145 -4.88 0.84 2.12
C PHE A 145 -6.10 -0.08 2.19
N SER A 146 -7.28 0.47 2.05
CA SER A 146 -8.61 -0.12 2.20
C SER A 146 -9.11 -0.34 3.64
N ASN A 147 -8.27 -0.12 4.65
CA ASN A 147 -8.63 -0.18 6.07
C ASN A 147 -7.91 0.89 6.89
N ALA A 148 -7.51 1.99 6.26
CA ALA A 148 -6.65 2.99 6.87
C ALA A 148 -7.34 3.76 7.99
N LEU A 149 -8.59 4.18 7.79
CA LEU A 149 -9.33 4.91 8.80
C LEU A 149 -9.59 4.06 10.06
N GLU A 150 -9.96 2.80 9.90
CA GLU A 150 -10.17 1.89 11.02
C GLU A 150 -8.88 1.69 11.82
N ARG A 151 -7.75 1.47 11.13
CA ARG A 151 -6.45 1.34 11.79
C ARG A 151 -5.97 2.63 12.45
N ALA A 152 -6.32 3.79 11.91
CA ALA A 152 -6.05 5.07 12.56
C ALA A 152 -6.92 5.29 13.80
N LEU A 153 -8.16 4.78 13.84
CA LEU A 153 -9.09 4.89 14.96
C LEU A 153 -8.82 3.88 16.09
N PHE A 154 -8.45 2.65 15.72
CA PHE A 154 -8.27 1.51 16.60
C PHE A 154 -6.92 0.84 16.33
N PRO A 155 -5.79 1.55 16.57
CA PRO A 155 -4.47 0.96 16.38
C PRO A 155 -4.24 -0.15 17.38
N GLU A 156 -3.60 -1.24 16.95
CA GLU A 156 -3.18 -2.34 17.82
C GLU A 156 -2.19 -1.87 18.91
N ARG A 157 -1.38 -0.90 18.57
CA ARG A 157 -0.41 -0.20 19.40
C ARG A 157 0.01 1.10 18.75
N ILE A 158 0.56 2.04 19.52
CA ILE A 158 1.24 3.23 19.00
C ILE A 158 2.71 3.16 19.44
N ILE A 159 3.64 3.30 18.49
CA ILE A 159 5.07 3.34 18.74
C ILE A 159 5.53 4.79 18.61
N ILE A 160 6.22 5.30 19.67
CA ILE A 160 6.66 6.68 19.77
C ILE A 160 8.17 6.72 19.92
N GLY A 161 8.83 7.40 18.99
CA GLY A 161 10.23 7.82 19.14
C GLY A 161 10.30 9.16 19.85
N LYS A 162 11.09 9.24 20.92
CA LYS A 162 11.30 10.46 21.71
C LYS A 162 12.72 10.56 22.25
N SER A 163 13.09 11.71 22.79
CA SER A 163 14.29 11.83 23.63
C SER A 163 14.05 11.17 24.99
N LEU A 164 15.07 11.13 25.84
CA LEU A 164 15.01 10.53 27.18
C LEU A 164 14.00 11.23 28.14
N ASN A 165 13.48 12.39 27.76
CA ASN A 165 12.54 13.16 28.59
C ASN A 165 11.19 12.45 28.75
N LYS A 166 10.48 12.80 29.83
CA LYS A 166 9.10 12.34 30.06
C LYS A 166 8.19 12.77 28.90
N MET A 167 7.19 11.94 28.58
CA MET A 167 6.18 12.24 27.57
C MET A 167 5.47 13.56 27.89
N ASN A 168 5.34 14.44 26.90
CA ASN A 168 4.63 15.71 27.05
C ASN A 168 3.16 15.49 27.41
N LYS A 169 2.64 16.23 28.38
CA LYS A 169 1.25 16.09 28.91
C LYS A 169 0.19 16.20 27.81
N LYS A 170 0.31 17.17 26.89
CA LYS A 170 -0.66 17.36 25.79
C LYS A 170 -0.64 16.18 24.81
N TYR A 171 0.56 15.71 24.45
CA TYR A 171 0.69 14.59 23.52
C TYR A 171 0.23 13.28 24.17
N ASN A 172 0.56 13.03 25.43
CA ASN A 172 0.06 11.88 26.18
C ASN A 172 -1.48 11.87 26.27
N PHE A 173 -2.10 13.04 26.52
CA PHE A 173 -3.56 13.17 26.53
C PHE A 173 -4.18 12.80 25.18
N PHE A 174 -3.56 13.23 24.07
CA PHE A 174 -3.97 12.85 22.72
C PHE A 174 -3.87 11.32 22.50
N LEU A 175 -2.73 10.73 22.82
CA LEU A 175 -2.47 9.30 22.63
C LEU A 175 -3.44 8.39 23.41
N LYS A 176 -3.74 8.74 24.67
CA LYS A 176 -4.66 7.98 25.53
C LYS A 176 -6.08 7.86 24.96
N LYS A 177 -6.51 8.76 24.04
CA LYS A 177 -7.81 8.64 23.37
C LYS A 177 -7.95 7.44 22.43
N PHE A 178 -6.84 6.84 22.04
CA PHE A 178 -6.84 5.66 21.15
C PHE A 178 -6.96 4.33 21.89
N LYS A 179 -6.80 4.31 23.22
CA LYS A 179 -7.04 3.16 24.09
C LYS A 179 -6.27 1.89 23.66
N CYS A 180 -5.00 2.04 23.32
CA CYS A 180 -4.09 0.94 22.95
C CYS A 180 -2.76 1.07 23.70
N PRO A 181 -1.92 0.02 23.72
CA PRO A 181 -0.56 0.11 24.24
C PRO A 181 0.26 1.20 23.53
N ILE A 182 1.01 2.00 24.31
CA ILE A 182 1.94 3.01 23.82
C ILE A 182 3.35 2.52 24.12
N LEU A 183 4.14 2.31 23.08
CA LEU A 183 5.52 1.83 23.18
C LEU A 183 6.47 3.01 22.94
N GLU A 184 7.15 3.44 24.02
CA GLU A 184 8.11 4.54 23.97
C GLU A 184 9.53 4.01 23.77
N MET A 185 10.26 4.63 22.85
CA MET A 185 11.67 4.31 22.58
C MET A 185 12.41 5.54 22.05
N ASN A 186 13.72 5.45 21.81
CA ASN A 186 14.44 6.54 21.17
C ASN A 186 14.02 6.69 19.68
N TYR A 187 14.39 7.83 19.07
CA TYR A 187 13.98 8.13 17.68
C TYR A 187 14.42 7.06 16.71
N GLU A 188 15.69 6.66 16.77
CA GLU A 188 16.29 5.70 15.84
C GLU A 188 15.65 4.33 15.96
N SER A 189 15.32 3.89 17.17
CA SER A 189 14.62 2.62 17.40
C SER A 189 13.22 2.65 16.83
N ALA A 190 12.47 3.75 16.99
CA ALA A 190 11.12 3.89 16.44
C ALA A 190 11.13 3.96 14.91
N GLU A 191 12.06 4.73 14.33
CA GLU A 191 12.25 4.82 12.88
C GLU A 191 12.64 3.47 12.28
N LEU A 192 13.56 2.74 12.95
CA LEU A 192 13.95 1.39 12.53
C LEU A 192 12.81 0.38 12.72
N ALA A 193 12.01 0.47 13.80
CA ALA A 193 10.88 -0.41 14.03
C ALA A 193 9.88 -0.39 12.88
N LYS A 194 9.63 0.79 12.27
CA LYS A 194 8.79 0.89 11.08
C LYS A 194 9.35 0.09 9.91
N ILE A 195 10.64 0.22 9.63
CA ILE A 195 11.33 -0.51 8.55
C ILE A 195 11.32 -2.00 8.86
N SER A 196 11.61 -2.39 10.12
CA SER A 196 11.65 -3.79 10.55
C SER A 196 10.32 -4.49 10.32
N ILE A 197 9.19 -3.86 10.67
CA ILE A 197 7.85 -4.42 10.38
C ILE A 197 7.73 -4.78 8.90
N ASN A 198 8.12 -3.86 8.01
CA ASN A 198 7.99 -4.10 6.58
C ASN A 198 8.99 -5.14 6.06
N ILE A 199 10.20 -5.25 6.64
CA ILE A 199 11.17 -6.30 6.27
C ILE A 199 10.65 -7.68 6.69
N PHE A 200 10.06 -7.84 7.87
CA PHE A 200 9.43 -9.10 8.27
C PHE A 200 8.27 -9.48 7.33
N LEU A 201 7.43 -8.51 6.93
CA LEU A 201 6.36 -8.76 5.95
C LEU A 201 6.92 -9.17 4.58
N ILE A 202 7.97 -8.50 4.10
CA ILE A 202 8.67 -8.83 2.85
C ILE A 202 9.25 -10.24 2.90
N SER A 203 9.91 -10.61 4.00
CA SER A 203 10.50 -11.95 4.18
C SER A 203 9.41 -13.02 4.18
N SER A 204 8.29 -12.78 4.88
CA SER A 204 7.14 -13.69 4.89
C SER A 204 6.55 -13.89 3.49
N VAL A 205 6.32 -12.81 2.73
CA VAL A 205 5.83 -12.89 1.35
C VAL A 205 6.82 -13.64 0.46
N THR A 206 8.12 -13.39 0.61
CA THR A 206 9.16 -14.04 -0.21
C THR A 206 9.20 -15.54 0.06
N SER A 207 9.24 -15.95 1.33
CA SER A 207 9.24 -17.36 1.73
C SER A 207 7.95 -18.07 1.28
N THR A 208 6.80 -17.42 1.47
CA THR A 208 5.50 -17.93 1.02
C THR A 208 5.49 -18.20 -0.49
N ASN A 209 6.02 -17.28 -1.29
CA ASN A 209 6.07 -17.44 -2.74
C ASN A 209 6.98 -18.60 -3.16
N ILE A 210 8.15 -18.78 -2.52
CA ILE A 210 9.07 -19.88 -2.81
C ILE A 210 8.41 -21.21 -2.45
N LEU A 211 7.86 -21.33 -1.24
CA LEU A 211 7.24 -22.56 -0.75
C LEU A 211 5.99 -22.93 -1.56
N SER A 212 5.19 -21.95 -1.96
CA SER A 212 4.05 -22.16 -2.85
C SER A 212 4.48 -22.72 -4.22
N GLU A 213 5.60 -22.23 -4.78
CA GLU A 213 6.13 -22.74 -6.05
C GLU A 213 6.72 -24.16 -5.90
N ILE A 214 7.37 -24.47 -4.78
CA ILE A 214 7.77 -25.83 -4.45
C ILE A 214 6.55 -26.74 -4.41
N SER A 215 5.43 -26.31 -3.75
CA SER A 215 4.18 -27.09 -3.69
C SER A 215 3.65 -27.40 -5.10
N GLU A 216 3.66 -26.42 -6.02
CA GLU A 216 3.28 -26.60 -7.42
C GLU A 216 4.13 -27.67 -8.13
N ASN A 217 5.44 -27.74 -7.82
CA ASN A 217 6.37 -28.65 -8.50
C ASN A 217 6.31 -30.09 -7.98
N ILE A 218 5.96 -30.28 -6.70
CA ILE A 218 5.92 -31.62 -6.05
C ILE A 218 4.49 -32.19 -5.92
N GLY A 219 3.47 -31.45 -6.40
CA GLY A 219 2.06 -31.86 -6.31
C GLY A 219 1.44 -31.67 -4.91
N ALA A 220 2.03 -30.84 -4.04
CA ALA A 220 1.47 -30.51 -2.75
C ALA A 220 0.46 -29.34 -2.85
N ASN A 221 -0.44 -29.22 -1.85
CA ASN A 221 -1.41 -28.14 -1.79
C ASN A 221 -0.97 -27.08 -0.78
N TRP A 222 -0.61 -25.89 -1.29
CA TRP A 222 -0.20 -24.77 -0.42
C TRP A 222 -1.29 -24.31 0.54
N LEU A 223 -2.58 -24.40 0.19
CA LEU A 223 -3.67 -23.98 1.07
C LEU A 223 -3.68 -24.79 2.37
N ASP A 224 -3.49 -26.10 2.28
CA ASP A 224 -3.46 -27.00 3.44
C ASP A 224 -2.22 -26.70 4.31
N ILE A 225 -1.06 -26.54 3.68
CA ILE A 225 0.19 -26.15 4.37
C ILE A 225 0.01 -24.81 5.07
N SER A 226 -0.52 -23.79 4.39
CA SER A 226 -0.68 -22.45 4.96
C SER A 226 -1.67 -22.42 6.14
N ASN A 227 -2.69 -23.28 6.13
CA ASN A 227 -3.63 -23.42 7.24
C ASN A 227 -2.95 -24.04 8.47
N ALA A 228 -2.11 -25.06 8.29
CA ALA A 228 -1.30 -25.63 9.37
C ALA A 228 -0.32 -24.59 9.95
N LEU A 229 0.38 -23.83 9.09
CA LEU A 229 1.31 -22.80 9.53
C LEU A 229 0.64 -21.69 10.36
N LYS A 230 -0.61 -21.32 10.08
CA LYS A 230 -1.35 -20.31 10.87
C LYS A 230 -1.65 -20.76 12.29
N LEU A 231 -1.74 -22.06 12.53
CA LEU A 231 -1.99 -22.63 13.85
C LEU A 231 -0.72 -22.70 14.70
N ASP A 232 0.47 -22.69 14.11
CA ASP A 232 1.72 -22.58 14.87
C ASP A 232 1.83 -21.17 15.49
N LYS A 233 1.90 -21.12 16.83
CA LYS A 233 1.95 -19.85 17.58
C LYS A 233 3.15 -18.98 17.22
N ARG A 234 4.27 -19.55 16.76
CA ARG A 234 5.49 -18.82 16.35
C ARG A 234 5.32 -18.11 15.02
N ILE A 235 4.40 -18.58 14.16
CA ILE A 235 4.05 -17.97 12.86
C ILE A 235 2.80 -17.12 13.02
N GLY A 236 1.70 -17.71 13.51
CA GLY A 236 0.48 -17.03 13.91
C GLY A 236 -0.51 -16.76 12.78
N LYS A 237 -1.76 -16.59 13.16
CA LYS A 237 -2.91 -16.45 12.24
C LYS A 237 -2.87 -15.23 11.30
N TYR A 238 -2.05 -14.25 11.60
CA TYR A 238 -1.93 -13.01 10.82
C TYR A 238 -0.72 -12.99 9.90
N ALA A 239 0.06 -14.07 9.84
CA ALA A 239 1.20 -14.16 8.94
C ALA A 239 0.81 -14.03 7.46
N TYR A 240 1.67 -13.45 6.64
CA TYR A 240 1.44 -13.25 5.21
C TYR A 240 1.76 -14.54 4.44
N LEU A 241 0.83 -15.50 4.50
CA LEU A 241 0.96 -16.83 3.90
C LEU A 241 0.14 -17.01 2.61
N LYS A 242 -0.37 -15.91 2.04
CA LYS A 242 -1.04 -15.96 0.74
C LYS A 242 -0.01 -15.70 -0.36
N PRO A 243 0.21 -16.66 -1.28
CA PRO A 243 1.13 -16.46 -2.38
C PRO A 243 0.64 -15.35 -3.32
N GLY A 244 1.59 -14.67 -3.94
CA GLY A 244 1.30 -13.53 -4.82
C GLY A 244 2.38 -13.28 -5.86
N LEU A 245 2.19 -12.21 -6.63
CA LEU A 245 3.08 -11.80 -7.71
C LEU A 245 4.22 -10.90 -7.20
N GLY A 246 4.93 -11.37 -6.19
CA GLY A 246 6.04 -10.63 -5.59
C GLY A 246 5.60 -9.40 -4.78
N ILE A 247 6.57 -8.57 -4.45
CA ILE A 247 6.36 -7.32 -3.72
C ILE A 247 5.79 -6.28 -4.69
N SER A 248 4.66 -5.67 -4.34
CA SER A 248 3.99 -4.66 -5.15
C SER A 248 3.52 -3.47 -4.28
N GLY A 249 3.10 -2.38 -4.92
CA GLY A 249 2.84 -1.10 -4.24
C GLY A 249 4.13 -0.28 -4.10
N GLY A 250 4.10 0.78 -3.27
CA GLY A 250 5.23 1.69 -3.12
C GLY A 250 5.99 1.55 -1.80
N ASN A 251 5.31 1.09 -0.74
CA ASN A 251 5.87 1.15 0.62
C ASN A 251 6.90 0.06 0.87
N LEU A 252 6.59 -1.20 0.54
CA LEU A 252 7.50 -2.32 0.79
C LEU A 252 8.77 -2.22 -0.06
N GLU A 253 8.66 -1.81 -1.34
CA GLU A 253 9.84 -1.64 -2.19
C GLU A 253 10.75 -0.51 -1.72
N ARG A 254 10.17 0.62 -1.27
CA ARG A 254 10.92 1.72 -0.66
C ARG A 254 11.68 1.27 0.56
N ASP A 255 11.04 0.49 1.44
CA ASP A 255 11.64 0.06 2.68
C ASP A 255 12.72 -0.99 2.47
N LEU A 256 12.54 -1.87 1.49
CA LEU A 256 13.59 -2.80 1.06
C LEU A 256 14.82 -2.04 0.54
N GLU A 257 14.62 -0.95 -0.22
CA GLU A 257 15.73 -0.13 -0.71
C GLU A 257 16.41 0.65 0.43
N THR A 258 15.63 1.20 1.35
CA THR A 258 16.17 1.85 2.55
C THR A 258 16.96 0.87 3.40
N PHE A 259 16.44 -0.33 3.62
CA PHE A 259 17.11 -1.41 4.33
C PHE A 259 18.42 -1.81 3.63
N ARG A 260 18.40 -1.99 2.31
CA ARG A 260 19.62 -2.28 1.53
C ARG A 260 20.71 -1.23 1.74
N ASN A 261 20.35 0.05 1.83
CA ASN A 261 21.32 1.10 2.05
C ASN A 261 21.99 1.02 3.42
N PHE A 262 21.28 0.54 4.44
CA PHE A 262 21.87 0.25 5.74
C PHE A 262 22.76 -0.99 5.75
N LEU A 263 22.57 -1.93 4.83
CA LEU A 263 23.34 -3.19 4.77
C LEU A 263 24.66 -3.06 4.01
N LYS A 264 24.99 -1.91 3.44
CA LYS A 264 26.21 -1.71 2.64
C LYS A 264 27.52 -1.95 3.39
N PHE A 265 27.50 -1.92 4.72
CA PHE A 265 28.65 -2.25 5.56
C PHE A 265 29.05 -3.73 5.50
N ASN A 266 28.15 -4.62 5.04
CA ASN A 266 28.41 -6.04 4.93
C ASN A 266 27.78 -6.60 3.63
N LYS A 267 28.62 -7.12 2.72
CA LYS A 267 28.19 -7.64 1.42
C LYS A 267 27.23 -8.84 1.52
N ILE A 268 27.36 -9.68 2.54
CA ILE A 268 26.48 -10.84 2.73
C ILE A 268 25.04 -10.35 2.98
N TYR A 269 24.88 -9.38 3.86
CA TYR A 269 23.57 -8.80 4.17
C TYR A 269 23.02 -8.00 2.99
N GLU A 270 23.86 -7.24 2.28
CA GLU A 270 23.44 -6.54 1.06
C GLU A 270 22.91 -7.53 0.00
N ASN A 271 23.57 -8.67 -0.18
CA ASN A 271 23.16 -9.73 -1.10
C ASN A 271 21.81 -10.35 -0.71
N TYR A 272 21.51 -10.49 0.59
CA TYR A 272 20.20 -10.92 1.06
C TYR A 272 19.09 -10.02 0.50
N SER A 273 19.23 -8.70 0.65
CA SER A 273 18.21 -7.74 0.15
C SER A 273 18.14 -7.71 -1.38
N LYS A 274 19.27 -7.86 -2.08
CA LYS A 274 19.32 -7.97 -3.56
C LYS A 274 18.59 -9.23 -4.04
N ASN A 275 18.75 -10.36 -3.35
CA ASN A 275 18.10 -11.62 -3.69
C ASN A 275 16.59 -11.56 -3.47
N ILE A 276 16.13 -10.95 -2.39
CA ILE A 276 14.69 -10.68 -2.19
C ILE A 276 14.11 -9.92 -3.40
N LYS A 277 14.80 -8.87 -3.87
CA LYS A 277 14.35 -8.08 -5.04
C LYS A 277 14.34 -8.94 -6.32
N LYS A 278 15.35 -9.78 -6.53
CA LYS A 278 15.40 -10.72 -7.68
C LYS A 278 14.24 -11.71 -7.64
N ILE A 279 13.99 -12.34 -6.49
CA ILE A 279 12.87 -13.28 -6.28
C ILE A 279 11.54 -12.60 -6.53
N SER A 280 11.36 -11.38 -5.99
CA SER A 280 10.15 -10.60 -6.22
C SER A 280 9.92 -10.29 -7.70
N ASN A 281 10.96 -9.91 -8.44
CA ASN A 281 10.86 -9.65 -9.88
C ASN A 281 10.53 -10.91 -10.67
N TYR A 282 11.15 -12.04 -10.31
CA TYR A 282 10.83 -13.35 -10.90
C TYR A 282 9.36 -13.70 -10.70
N ARG A 283 8.81 -13.53 -9.49
CA ARG A 283 7.37 -13.76 -9.22
C ARG A 283 6.44 -12.77 -9.95
N LYS A 284 6.87 -11.53 -10.18
CA LYS A 284 6.10 -10.59 -11.03
C LYS A 284 5.95 -11.11 -12.47
N ASP A 285 6.91 -11.87 -12.93
CA ASP A 285 6.91 -12.48 -14.27
C ASP A 285 6.07 -13.77 -14.36
N TRP A 286 5.57 -14.29 -13.24
CA TRP A 286 4.83 -15.55 -13.23
C TRP A 286 3.67 -15.59 -14.26
N ILE A 287 2.86 -14.51 -14.34
CA ILE A 287 1.78 -14.42 -15.35
C ILE A 287 2.36 -14.57 -16.76
N TYR A 288 3.46 -13.88 -17.06
CA TYR A 288 4.09 -13.93 -18.37
C TYR A 288 4.68 -15.30 -18.67
N ILE A 289 5.25 -15.97 -17.68
CA ILE A 289 5.79 -17.34 -17.81
C ILE A 289 4.65 -18.31 -18.14
N GLN A 290 3.53 -18.26 -17.41
CA GLN A 290 2.36 -19.11 -17.70
C GLN A 290 1.74 -18.77 -19.06
N PHE A 291 1.61 -17.50 -19.39
CA PHE A 291 1.16 -17.05 -20.69
C PHE A 291 2.02 -17.60 -21.84
N LYS A 292 3.33 -17.61 -21.68
CA LYS A 292 4.25 -18.21 -22.71
C LYS A 292 4.03 -19.70 -22.89
N LYS A 293 3.70 -20.45 -21.85
CA LYS A 293 3.36 -21.87 -21.95
C LYS A 293 2.07 -22.06 -22.80
N ILE A 294 1.01 -21.28 -22.51
CA ILE A 294 -0.26 -21.36 -23.20
C ILE A 294 -0.14 -21.02 -24.69
N ILE A 295 0.58 -19.94 -25.04
CA ILE A 295 0.68 -19.51 -26.44
C ILE A 295 1.52 -20.48 -27.32
N LYS A 296 2.30 -21.39 -26.74
CA LYS A 296 2.94 -22.48 -27.49
C LYS A 296 1.91 -23.46 -28.03
N ASP A 297 0.87 -23.76 -27.22
CA ASP A 297 -0.21 -24.67 -27.59
C ASP A 297 -1.24 -24.01 -28.53
N PHE A 298 -1.36 -22.69 -28.49
CA PHE A 298 -2.37 -21.92 -29.21
C PHE A 298 -1.77 -20.76 -30.03
N LYS A 299 -1.11 -21.07 -31.16
CA LYS A 299 -0.41 -20.10 -32.04
C LYS A 299 -1.30 -18.98 -32.61
N SER A 300 -2.62 -19.21 -32.75
CA SER A 300 -3.58 -18.29 -33.37
C SER A 300 -4.12 -17.20 -32.43
N ILE A 301 -3.79 -17.23 -31.13
CA ILE A 301 -4.29 -16.27 -30.14
C ILE A 301 -3.79 -14.86 -30.41
N LYS A 302 -4.73 -13.90 -30.41
CA LYS A 302 -4.45 -12.47 -30.60
C LYS A 302 -5.07 -11.57 -29.54
N LYS A 303 -6.10 -12.01 -28.82
CA LYS A 303 -6.90 -11.20 -27.88
C LYS A 303 -6.74 -11.67 -26.45
N ILE A 304 -6.19 -10.82 -25.58
CA ILE A 304 -5.92 -11.12 -24.17
C ILE A 304 -6.82 -10.27 -23.30
N GLY A 305 -7.55 -10.90 -22.39
CA GLY A 305 -8.38 -10.24 -21.38
C GLY A 305 -7.66 -10.17 -20.03
N ILE A 306 -7.68 -9.01 -19.35
CA ILE A 306 -7.05 -8.83 -18.05
C ILE A 306 -8.07 -8.27 -17.07
N LEU A 307 -8.42 -9.05 -16.05
CA LEU A 307 -9.25 -8.66 -14.93
C LEU A 307 -8.38 -8.19 -13.75
N GLY A 308 -8.45 -6.90 -13.47
CA GLY A 308 -7.68 -6.25 -12.40
C GLY A 308 -6.38 -5.60 -12.88
N LEU A 309 -6.28 -4.31 -12.64
CA LEU A 309 -5.13 -3.47 -12.99
C LEU A 309 -4.44 -2.90 -11.75
N ALA A 310 -5.18 -2.72 -10.64
CA ALA A 310 -4.63 -2.31 -9.36
C ALA A 310 -3.66 -3.35 -8.81
N TYR A 311 -2.65 -2.90 -8.06
CA TYR A 311 -1.67 -3.82 -7.46
C TYR A 311 -2.28 -4.74 -6.38
N LYS A 312 -3.43 -4.39 -5.83
CA LYS A 312 -4.27 -5.23 -4.96
C LYS A 312 -5.74 -4.77 -5.02
N GLU A 313 -6.65 -5.55 -4.46
CA GLU A 313 -8.06 -5.17 -4.32
C GLU A 313 -8.27 -3.94 -3.43
N ASN A 314 -9.41 -3.26 -3.60
CA ASN A 314 -9.85 -2.11 -2.81
C ASN A 314 -8.89 -0.89 -2.85
N THR A 315 -8.16 -0.70 -3.95
CA THR A 315 -7.36 0.50 -4.23
C THR A 315 -7.45 0.86 -5.70
N ASN A 316 -7.15 2.10 -6.04
CA ASN A 316 -7.00 2.57 -7.42
C ASN A 316 -5.52 2.77 -7.82
N SER A 317 -4.58 2.30 -7.01
CA SER A 317 -3.15 2.43 -7.29
C SER A 317 -2.65 1.33 -8.22
N ILE A 318 -1.99 1.75 -9.30
CA ILE A 318 -1.30 0.86 -10.25
C ILE A 318 0.21 0.82 -10.02
N LYS A 319 0.71 1.46 -8.95
CA LYS A 319 2.14 1.54 -8.67
C LYS A 319 2.72 0.14 -8.49
N ASN A 320 3.70 -0.20 -9.32
CA ASN A 320 4.36 -1.51 -9.34
C ASN A 320 3.38 -2.71 -9.45
N SER A 321 2.25 -2.49 -10.14
CA SER A 321 1.26 -3.54 -10.37
C SER A 321 1.80 -4.62 -11.33
N PRO A 322 1.72 -5.92 -10.94
CA PRO A 322 2.13 -7.02 -11.82
C PRO A 322 1.35 -7.09 -13.13
N SER A 323 0.07 -6.72 -13.13
CA SER A 323 -0.74 -6.65 -14.35
C SER A 323 -0.19 -5.63 -15.35
N ILE A 324 0.27 -4.48 -14.84
CA ILE A 324 0.88 -3.45 -15.69
C ILE A 324 2.22 -3.92 -16.24
N PHE A 325 3.02 -4.66 -15.45
CA PHE A 325 4.25 -5.30 -15.94
C PHE A 325 3.94 -6.30 -17.07
N PHE A 326 2.95 -7.16 -16.87
CA PHE A 326 2.53 -8.13 -17.88
C PHE A 326 2.04 -7.43 -19.15
N ILE A 327 1.15 -6.44 -19.04
CA ILE A 327 0.65 -5.66 -20.17
C ILE A 327 1.82 -5.07 -20.98
N LYS A 328 2.77 -4.41 -20.32
CA LYS A 328 3.93 -3.83 -21.00
C LYS A 328 4.70 -4.88 -21.80
N LYS A 329 4.94 -6.07 -21.22
CA LYS A 329 5.69 -7.14 -21.90
C LYS A 329 5.00 -7.68 -23.16
N ILE A 330 3.67 -7.85 -23.12
CA ILE A 330 2.92 -8.41 -24.27
C ILE A 330 2.56 -7.37 -25.32
N SER A 331 2.46 -6.09 -24.94
CA SER A 331 2.09 -5.01 -25.86
C SER A 331 3.25 -4.50 -26.72
N PHE A 332 4.49 -4.77 -26.31
CA PHE A 332 5.69 -4.23 -26.98
C PHE A 332 5.80 -4.68 -28.44
N ASN A 333 5.39 -5.91 -28.76
CA ASN A 333 5.56 -6.50 -30.09
C ASN A 333 4.33 -6.35 -31.00
N ASN A 334 3.33 -5.53 -30.63
CA ASN A 334 2.09 -5.32 -31.37
C ASN A 334 1.32 -6.59 -31.79
N LYS A 335 1.72 -7.77 -31.28
CA LYS A 335 1.17 -9.08 -31.63
C LYS A 335 -0.22 -9.32 -31.00
N PHE A 336 -0.43 -8.74 -29.81
CA PHE A 336 -1.64 -8.98 -29.02
C PHE A 336 -2.45 -7.71 -28.82
N LYS A 337 -3.78 -7.85 -28.89
CA LYS A 337 -4.76 -6.85 -28.45
C LYS A 337 -5.13 -7.15 -27.01
N VAL A 338 -5.00 -6.17 -26.13
CA VAL A 338 -5.26 -6.30 -24.69
C VAL A 338 -6.57 -5.60 -24.34
N ASN A 339 -7.53 -6.34 -23.85
CA ASN A 339 -8.75 -5.81 -23.23
C ASN A 339 -8.59 -5.92 -21.72
N ALA A 340 -8.72 -4.82 -20.99
CA ALA A 340 -8.53 -4.79 -19.56
C ALA A 340 -9.74 -4.18 -18.86
N PHE A 341 -10.06 -4.69 -17.67
CA PHE A 341 -11.08 -4.14 -16.81
C PHE A 341 -10.63 -4.14 -15.35
N ASP A 342 -10.87 -3.02 -14.67
CA ASP A 342 -10.69 -2.87 -13.23
C ASP A 342 -11.84 -2.03 -12.65
N PRO A 343 -12.43 -2.40 -11.52
CA PRO A 343 -13.54 -1.65 -10.90
C PRO A 343 -13.20 -0.20 -10.55
N LYS A 344 -11.91 0.10 -10.26
CA LYS A 344 -11.45 1.41 -9.77
C LYS A 344 -10.56 2.17 -10.73
N ILE A 345 -10.03 1.51 -11.77
CA ILE A 345 -9.12 2.14 -12.74
C ILE A 345 -9.84 2.29 -14.06
N LYS A 346 -10.10 3.53 -14.47
CA LYS A 346 -10.85 3.87 -15.68
C LYS A 346 -9.97 4.32 -16.84
N LYS A 347 -8.69 4.62 -16.59
CA LYS A 347 -7.74 5.08 -17.62
C LYS A 347 -6.37 4.47 -17.38
N LEU A 348 -5.72 4.03 -18.44
CA LEU A 348 -4.28 3.70 -18.49
C LEU A 348 -3.60 4.63 -19.50
N LEU A 349 -2.26 4.57 -19.54
CA LEU A 349 -1.50 5.21 -20.62
C LEU A 349 -2.07 4.80 -21.98
N LYS A 350 -2.32 5.76 -22.85
CA LYS A 350 -2.82 5.52 -24.21
C LYS A 350 -1.80 4.66 -24.97
N HIS A 351 -2.22 3.49 -25.39
CA HIS A 351 -1.48 2.60 -26.28
C HIS A 351 -2.46 1.97 -27.26
N LYS A 352 -2.12 1.96 -28.56
CA LYS A 352 -3.03 1.52 -29.64
C LYS A 352 -3.61 0.10 -29.47
N ASN A 353 -2.89 -0.76 -28.75
CA ASN A 353 -3.27 -2.15 -28.54
C ASN A 353 -3.90 -2.43 -27.17
N ILE A 354 -4.17 -1.40 -26.36
CA ILE A 354 -4.75 -1.55 -25.02
C ILE A 354 -6.11 -0.85 -24.98
N ASN A 355 -7.15 -1.59 -24.67
CA ASN A 355 -8.50 -1.10 -24.50
C ASN A 355 -8.97 -1.32 -23.05
N ILE A 356 -9.50 -0.28 -22.42
CA ILE A 356 -10.15 -0.39 -21.11
C ILE A 356 -11.64 -0.59 -21.30
N CYS A 357 -12.12 -1.79 -20.97
CA CYS A 357 -13.51 -2.18 -21.09
C CYS A 357 -14.39 -1.50 -20.04
N LYS A 358 -15.64 -1.23 -20.36
CA LYS A 358 -16.62 -0.63 -19.43
C LYS A 358 -16.98 -1.58 -18.29
N ASN A 359 -17.04 -2.87 -18.57
CA ASN A 359 -17.36 -3.92 -17.60
C ASN A 359 -16.65 -5.25 -17.94
N SER A 360 -16.73 -6.22 -17.03
CA SER A 360 -16.10 -7.54 -17.21
C SER A 360 -16.72 -8.34 -18.35
N ASN A 361 -18.02 -8.20 -18.64
CA ASN A 361 -18.68 -8.94 -19.71
C ASN A 361 -18.17 -8.51 -21.08
N ASP A 362 -17.99 -7.20 -21.30
CA ASP A 362 -17.40 -6.67 -22.55
C ASP A 362 -15.99 -7.22 -22.78
N LEU A 363 -15.21 -7.30 -21.71
CA LEU A 363 -13.87 -7.88 -21.77
C LEU A 363 -13.93 -9.34 -22.19
N MET A 364 -14.76 -10.15 -21.53
CA MET A 364 -14.81 -11.60 -21.75
C MET A 364 -15.32 -11.99 -23.12
N LYS A 365 -16.28 -11.23 -23.71
CA LYS A 365 -16.71 -11.42 -25.09
C LYS A 365 -15.58 -11.21 -26.10
N ASN A 366 -14.57 -10.42 -25.73
CA ASN A 366 -13.50 -9.96 -26.63
C ASN A 366 -12.11 -10.47 -26.22
N CYS A 367 -11.99 -11.63 -25.57
CA CYS A 367 -10.71 -12.23 -25.26
C CYS A 367 -10.68 -13.75 -25.52
N GLU A 368 -9.49 -14.27 -25.78
CA GLU A 368 -9.24 -15.70 -26.03
C GLU A 368 -8.46 -16.33 -24.86
N ILE A 369 -7.61 -15.57 -24.18
CA ILE A 369 -6.99 -15.92 -22.90
C ILE A 369 -7.46 -14.91 -21.87
N LEU A 370 -7.89 -15.39 -20.71
CA LEU A 370 -8.28 -14.56 -19.58
C LEU A 370 -7.21 -14.63 -18.49
N VAL A 371 -6.77 -13.46 -18.00
CA VAL A 371 -5.85 -13.32 -16.88
C VAL A 371 -6.56 -12.62 -15.72
N VAL A 372 -6.61 -13.25 -14.56
CA VAL A 372 -7.13 -12.65 -13.32
C VAL A 372 -5.93 -12.14 -12.51
N ALA A 373 -5.61 -10.86 -12.67
CA ALA A 373 -4.39 -10.27 -12.11
C ALA A 373 -4.60 -9.57 -10.74
N THR A 374 -5.85 -9.30 -10.34
CA THR A 374 -6.19 -8.77 -9.02
C THR A 374 -7.47 -9.44 -8.50
N PRO A 375 -7.50 -9.93 -7.24
CA PRO A 375 -8.60 -10.76 -6.75
C PRO A 375 -9.80 -9.93 -6.26
N TRP A 376 -10.34 -9.06 -7.08
CA TRP A 376 -11.54 -8.31 -6.73
C TRP A 376 -12.72 -9.24 -6.42
N LYS A 377 -13.43 -9.00 -5.32
CA LYS A 377 -14.61 -9.80 -4.94
C LYS A 377 -15.68 -9.91 -6.04
N ILE A 378 -15.83 -8.86 -6.86
CA ILE A 378 -16.76 -8.83 -7.97
C ILE A 378 -16.45 -9.94 -9.00
N PHE A 379 -15.18 -10.31 -9.19
CA PHE A 379 -14.80 -11.33 -10.17
C PHE A 379 -15.22 -12.73 -9.76
N LYS A 380 -15.44 -13.01 -8.47
CA LYS A 380 -15.96 -14.29 -8.00
C LYS A 380 -17.35 -14.64 -8.55
N LYS A 381 -18.12 -13.63 -8.98
CA LYS A 381 -19.46 -13.81 -9.52
C LYS A 381 -19.50 -14.10 -11.02
N ILE A 382 -18.34 -14.13 -11.69
CA ILE A 382 -18.26 -14.34 -13.14
C ILE A 382 -18.47 -15.81 -13.44
N ASN A 383 -19.43 -16.11 -14.33
CA ASN A 383 -19.65 -17.44 -14.87
C ASN A 383 -18.97 -17.57 -16.24
N LEU A 384 -17.83 -18.27 -16.29
CA LEU A 384 -17.05 -18.46 -17.51
C LEU A 384 -17.69 -19.40 -18.53
N ASN A 385 -18.62 -20.25 -18.13
CA ASN A 385 -19.27 -21.18 -19.04
C ASN A 385 -20.10 -20.46 -20.12
N LYS A 386 -20.45 -19.19 -19.90
CA LYS A 386 -21.14 -18.34 -20.85
C LYS A 386 -20.24 -17.83 -22.00
N PHE A 387 -18.93 -18.07 -21.94
CA PHE A 387 -17.93 -17.48 -22.86
C PHE A 387 -17.14 -18.59 -23.58
N THR A 388 -17.64 -19.05 -24.70
CA THR A 388 -17.02 -20.14 -25.50
C THR A 388 -15.73 -19.72 -26.21
N ASN A 389 -15.56 -18.42 -26.41
CA ASN A 389 -14.36 -17.82 -27.02
C ASN A 389 -13.10 -17.88 -26.14
N ILE A 390 -13.24 -18.08 -24.81
CA ILE A 390 -12.10 -18.16 -23.89
C ILE A 390 -11.52 -19.56 -23.96
N LYS A 391 -10.27 -19.67 -24.45
CA LYS A 391 -9.54 -20.93 -24.64
C LYS A 391 -8.82 -21.37 -23.37
N ASP A 392 -8.28 -20.41 -22.61
CA ASP A 392 -7.54 -20.71 -21.37
C ASP A 392 -7.61 -19.56 -20.36
N VAL A 393 -7.33 -19.87 -19.06
CA VAL A 393 -7.42 -18.93 -17.94
C VAL A 393 -6.21 -19.01 -17.03
N ILE A 394 -5.55 -17.88 -16.83
CA ILE A 394 -4.51 -17.72 -15.80
C ILE A 394 -5.16 -17.07 -14.58
N ASN A 395 -5.42 -17.85 -13.52
CA ASN A 395 -6.08 -17.40 -12.30
C ASN A 395 -5.19 -17.61 -11.10
N GLN A 396 -4.18 -16.76 -10.93
CA GLN A 396 -3.18 -16.83 -9.87
C GLN A 396 -3.72 -16.90 -8.43
N TYR A 397 -4.97 -16.52 -8.21
CA TYR A 397 -5.57 -16.46 -6.88
C TYR A 397 -6.55 -17.59 -6.60
N ASN A 398 -6.66 -18.57 -7.48
CA ASN A 398 -7.59 -19.72 -7.36
C ASN A 398 -9.01 -19.26 -6.97
N LEU A 399 -9.52 -18.23 -7.66
CA LEU A 399 -10.89 -17.77 -7.45
C LEU A 399 -11.86 -18.89 -7.85
N THR A 400 -12.42 -19.59 -6.88
CA THR A 400 -13.13 -20.86 -7.00
C THR A 400 -14.33 -20.89 -7.94
N ASN A 401 -14.92 -19.74 -8.29
CA ASN A 401 -16.09 -19.68 -9.18
C ASN A 401 -15.71 -19.66 -10.67
N PHE A 402 -14.44 -19.78 -11.01
CA PHE A 402 -13.99 -20.07 -12.37
C PHE A 402 -14.00 -21.59 -12.62
N SER A 403 -15.08 -22.29 -12.25
CA SER A 403 -15.27 -23.69 -12.62
C SER A 403 -15.47 -23.76 -14.14
N ILE A 404 -14.46 -24.23 -14.81
CA ILE A 404 -14.51 -24.54 -16.23
C ILE A 404 -14.82 -26.02 -16.35
N ASN A 405 -15.75 -26.37 -17.23
CA ASN A 405 -15.99 -27.76 -17.55
C ASN A 405 -14.67 -28.39 -18.04
N ARG A 406 -14.08 -29.26 -17.21
CA ARG A 406 -12.66 -29.69 -17.19
C ARG A 406 -12.13 -30.32 -18.48
N LYS A 407 -12.97 -30.62 -19.46
CA LYS A 407 -12.54 -31.33 -20.68
C LYS A 407 -11.78 -30.47 -21.72
N LYS A 408 -11.81 -29.13 -21.64
CA LYS A 408 -11.22 -28.25 -22.68
C LYS A 408 -10.40 -27.03 -22.22
N LYS A 409 -10.32 -26.72 -20.92
CA LYS A 409 -9.64 -25.51 -20.45
C LYS A 409 -8.73 -25.82 -19.25
N LYS A 410 -7.43 -25.57 -19.40
CA LYS A 410 -6.47 -25.66 -18.28
C LYS A 410 -6.68 -24.46 -17.36
N HIS A 411 -6.73 -24.69 -16.07
CA HIS A 411 -6.75 -23.66 -15.06
C HIS A 411 -5.39 -23.66 -14.37
N ILE A 412 -4.68 -22.53 -14.45
CA ILE A 412 -3.36 -22.37 -13.83
C ILE A 412 -3.49 -21.41 -12.65
N GLY A 413 -3.31 -21.93 -11.43
CA GLY A 413 -3.28 -21.18 -10.19
C GLY A 413 -1.94 -21.29 -9.49
N MET A 414 -1.69 -20.45 -8.48
CA MET A 414 -0.52 -20.53 -7.63
C MET A 414 -0.76 -21.48 -6.46
N GLY A 415 0.22 -22.36 -6.19
CA GLY A 415 0.19 -23.27 -5.03
C GLY A 415 -0.75 -24.46 -5.17
N ASN A 416 -1.12 -24.81 -6.40
CA ASN A 416 -1.92 -26.00 -6.72
C ASN A 416 -1.18 -26.90 -7.69
#